data_8269195cb37f0444b2405d363859967d
#
_entry.id   8269195cb37f0444b2405d363859967d
#
_cell.length_a   1.000
_cell.length_b   1.000
_cell.length_c   1.000
_cell.angle_alpha   90.00
_cell.angle_beta   90.00
_cell.angle_gamma   90.00
#
_symmetry.space_group_name_H-M   'P 1'
#
loop_
_entity.id
_entity.type
_entity.pdbx_description
1 polymer ?
#
loop_
_entity_poly.entity_id
_entity_poly.type
_entity_poly.pdbx_seq_one_letter_code
_entity_poly.pdbx_strand_id
1 'polypeptide(L)'
;MNRMMAIVEREMRKFFRSPALMLASMIFPLVQLVILGNAFGGKIRDARLAVVDEDGGPQALRIREAFDSVRANIRTFVPVYYDNEKQAREDVRNGKLDGAVIIPAQFSRRVYEANHPQVGLVVDNSDNFMSSALESELTDLVSALNQPTVEPRILQQIALQTVELYPYIEYMKYLLPGSL
;
A
#
# COMPACT_ATOMS: atom_id res chain seq x y z
N MET A 1 21.55 47.99 -2.05
CA MET A 1 21.67 46.85 -1.12
C MET A 1 21.22 47.20 0.31
N ASN A 2 21.50 48.40 0.81
CA ASN A 2 21.27 48.77 2.22
C ASN A 2 19.78 48.94 2.65
N ARG A 3 18.85 49.27 1.74
CA ARG A 3 17.43 49.46 2.10
C ARG A 3 16.70 48.14 2.33
N MET A 4 17.00 47.11 1.56
CA MET A 4 16.44 45.76 1.79
C MET A 4 16.90 45.13 3.11
N MET A 5 18.19 45.28 3.45
CA MET A 5 18.74 44.82 4.72
C MET A 5 18.07 45.48 5.92
N ALA A 6 17.81 46.80 5.85
CA ALA A 6 17.13 47.52 6.94
C ALA A 6 15.67 47.06 7.14
N ILE A 7 14.99 46.71 6.05
CA ILE A 7 13.61 46.18 6.14
C ILE A 7 13.63 44.77 6.76
N VAL A 8 14.53 43.88 6.32
CA VAL A 8 14.70 42.55 6.86
C VAL A 8 15.01 42.59 8.38
N GLU A 9 15.98 43.44 8.76
CA GLU A 9 16.37 43.60 10.17
C GLU A 9 15.17 44.09 11.04
N ARG A 10 14.39 45.03 10.52
CA ARG A 10 13.21 45.57 11.21
C ARG A 10 12.13 44.47 11.39
N GLU A 11 11.85 43.67 10.36
CA GLU A 11 10.84 42.61 10.43
C GLU A 11 11.32 41.45 11.32
N MET A 12 12.61 41.12 11.27
CA MET A 12 13.20 40.11 12.20
C MET A 12 13.11 40.56 13.64
N ARG A 13 13.37 41.81 13.97
CA ARG A 13 13.21 42.35 15.34
C ARG A 13 11.76 42.29 15.80
N LYS A 14 10.80 42.59 14.93
CA LYS A 14 9.37 42.48 15.25
C LYS A 14 8.97 41.02 15.53
N PHE A 15 9.45 40.12 14.69
CA PHE A 15 9.19 38.69 14.84
C PHE A 15 9.68 38.16 16.19
N PHE A 16 10.94 38.45 16.54
CA PHE A 16 11.52 38.03 17.83
C PHE A 16 10.93 38.73 19.05
N ARG A 17 10.28 39.89 18.87
CA ARG A 17 9.58 40.61 19.95
C ARG A 17 8.14 40.15 20.16
N SER A 18 7.59 39.35 19.25
CA SER A 18 6.22 38.85 19.35
C SER A 18 6.24 37.34 19.65
N PRO A 19 6.09 36.95 20.93
CA PRO A 19 6.05 35.52 21.29
C PRO A 19 4.90 34.78 20.62
N ALA A 20 3.78 35.48 20.32
CA ALA A 20 2.65 34.88 19.63
C ALA A 20 2.99 34.50 18.16
N LEU A 21 3.74 35.35 17.45
CA LEU A 21 4.18 35.04 16.07
C LEU A 21 5.22 33.93 16.03
N MET A 22 6.13 33.89 17.02
CA MET A 22 7.09 32.80 17.15
C MET A 22 6.41 31.45 17.43
N LEU A 23 5.45 31.43 18.36
CA LEU A 23 4.66 30.24 18.67
C LEU A 23 3.84 29.78 17.46
N ALA A 24 3.15 30.70 16.78
CA ALA A 24 2.36 30.38 15.60
C ALA A 24 3.23 29.79 14.48
N SER A 25 4.42 30.35 14.23
CA SER A 25 5.35 29.85 13.21
C SER A 25 5.93 28.46 13.50
N MET A 26 6.02 28.08 14.79
CA MET A 26 6.44 26.73 15.20
C MET A 26 5.29 25.74 15.22
N ILE A 27 4.11 26.17 15.69
CA ILE A 27 2.94 25.29 15.81
C ILE A 27 2.40 24.92 14.43
N PHE A 28 2.36 25.85 13.48
CA PHE A 28 1.80 25.61 12.16
C PHE A 28 2.47 24.43 11.41
N PRO A 29 3.81 24.36 11.29
CA PRO A 29 4.47 23.19 10.68
C PRO A 29 4.22 21.88 11.45
N LEU A 30 4.15 21.93 12.78
CA LEU A 30 3.87 20.74 13.60
C LEU A 30 2.46 20.22 13.36
N VAL A 31 1.47 21.10 13.33
CA VAL A 31 0.07 20.74 13.00
C VAL A 31 0.00 20.18 11.59
N GLN A 32 0.70 20.80 10.63
CA GLN A 32 0.75 20.32 9.26
C GLN A 32 1.40 18.94 9.16
N LEU A 33 2.49 18.67 9.89
CA LEU A 33 3.12 17.35 9.95
C LEU A 33 2.18 16.29 10.56
N VAL A 34 1.43 16.63 11.62
CA VAL A 34 0.46 15.73 12.22
C VAL A 34 -0.68 15.42 11.25
N ILE A 35 -1.22 16.44 10.56
CA ILE A 35 -2.27 16.27 9.57
C ILE A 35 -1.77 15.42 8.39
N LEU A 36 -0.58 15.73 7.84
CA LEU A 36 0.02 14.96 6.75
C LEU A 36 0.37 13.55 7.21
N GLY A 37 0.93 13.37 8.40
CA GLY A 37 1.24 12.06 8.95
C GLY A 37 0.00 11.18 9.12
N ASN A 38 -1.14 11.75 9.55
CA ASN A 38 -2.41 11.02 9.62
C ASN A 38 -3.05 10.80 8.23
N ALA A 39 -2.91 11.76 7.32
CA ALA A 39 -3.48 11.65 5.97
C ALA A 39 -2.74 10.62 5.10
N PHE A 40 -1.42 10.54 5.25
CA PHE A 40 -0.56 9.68 4.42
C PHE A 40 0.04 8.49 5.18
N GLY A 41 0.01 8.47 6.51
CA GLY A 41 0.52 7.38 7.36
C GLY A 41 -0.59 6.46 7.90
N GLY A 42 -1.84 6.67 7.48
CA GLY A 42 -2.97 5.85 7.92
C GLY A 42 -2.86 4.41 7.41
N LYS A 43 -3.03 3.44 8.32
CA LYS A 43 -3.21 2.04 7.90
C LYS A 43 -4.47 1.95 7.04
N ILE A 44 -4.38 1.22 5.94
CA ILE A 44 -5.53 0.88 5.12
C ILE A 44 -6.54 0.14 6.01
N ARG A 45 -7.81 0.47 5.85
CA ARG A 45 -8.91 -0.24 6.48
C ARG A 45 -9.98 -0.55 5.45
N ASP A 46 -10.53 -1.75 5.56
CA ASP A 46 -11.65 -2.22 4.75
C ASP A 46 -11.35 -2.17 3.22
N ALA A 47 -10.07 -2.28 2.81
CA ALA A 47 -9.71 -2.36 1.40
C ALA A 47 -10.35 -3.60 0.76
N ARG A 48 -11.15 -3.40 -0.28
CA ARG A 48 -11.85 -4.48 -0.99
C ARG A 48 -10.88 -5.16 -1.93
N LEU A 49 -10.52 -6.38 -1.61
CA LEU A 49 -9.52 -7.13 -2.34
C LEU A 49 -10.17 -8.36 -3.00
N ALA A 50 -10.13 -8.45 -4.33
CA ALA A 50 -10.51 -9.68 -4.99
C ALA A 50 -9.52 -10.79 -4.64
N VAL A 51 -10.00 -11.99 -4.39
CA VAL A 51 -9.18 -13.20 -4.27
C VAL A 51 -9.66 -14.20 -5.32
N VAL A 52 -8.80 -14.44 -6.30
CA VAL A 52 -9.03 -15.41 -7.38
C VAL A 52 -8.17 -16.63 -7.09
N ASP A 53 -8.80 -17.78 -6.91
CA ASP A 53 -8.13 -19.05 -6.65
C ASP A 53 -8.32 -20.00 -7.83
N GLU A 54 -7.28 -20.09 -8.68
CA GLU A 54 -7.26 -20.99 -9.84
C GLU A 54 -6.63 -22.36 -9.51
N ASP A 55 -6.06 -22.51 -8.29
CA ASP A 55 -5.39 -23.74 -7.87
C ASP A 55 -6.31 -24.70 -7.12
N GLY A 56 -7.16 -24.18 -6.22
CA GLY A 56 -8.04 -24.97 -5.36
C GLY A 56 -7.31 -25.94 -4.44
N GLY A 57 -5.99 -25.85 -4.33
CA GLY A 57 -5.15 -26.76 -3.58
C GLY A 57 -4.94 -26.35 -2.11
N PRO A 58 -4.27 -27.20 -1.31
CA PRO A 58 -4.12 -26.97 0.13
C PRO A 58 -3.28 -25.70 0.46
N GLN A 59 -2.36 -25.32 -0.40
CA GLN A 59 -1.56 -24.09 -0.16
C GLN A 59 -2.35 -22.82 -0.54
N ALA A 60 -3.22 -22.89 -1.56
CA ALA A 60 -4.15 -21.81 -1.87
C ALA A 60 -5.16 -21.62 -0.72
N LEU A 61 -5.66 -22.70 -0.14
CA LEU A 61 -6.55 -22.63 1.03
C LEU A 61 -5.88 -21.91 2.21
N ARG A 62 -4.60 -22.18 2.49
CA ARG A 62 -3.85 -21.46 3.55
C ARG A 62 -3.80 -19.96 3.32
N ILE A 63 -3.62 -19.54 2.07
CA ILE A 63 -3.64 -18.11 1.71
C ILE A 63 -5.03 -17.52 1.97
N ARG A 64 -6.10 -18.21 1.57
CA ARG A 64 -7.47 -17.76 1.82
C ARG A 64 -7.79 -17.65 3.31
N GLU A 65 -7.39 -18.63 4.11
CA GLU A 65 -7.54 -18.60 5.56
C GLU A 65 -6.78 -17.44 6.21
N ALA A 66 -5.59 -17.10 5.68
CA ALA A 66 -4.84 -15.93 6.13
C ALA A 66 -5.59 -14.62 5.84
N PHE A 67 -6.19 -14.46 4.66
CA PHE A 67 -7.04 -13.30 4.35
C PHE A 67 -8.26 -13.21 5.26
N ASP A 68 -8.93 -14.32 5.50
CA ASP A 68 -10.10 -14.36 6.41
C ASP A 68 -9.70 -14.03 7.86
N SER A 69 -8.51 -14.46 8.29
CA SER A 69 -7.96 -14.11 9.61
C SER A 69 -7.66 -12.63 9.75
N VAL A 70 -7.07 -12.02 8.73
CA VAL A 70 -6.81 -10.56 8.69
C VAL A 70 -8.13 -9.79 8.71
N ARG A 71 -9.12 -10.22 7.94
CA ARG A 71 -10.47 -9.64 7.98
C ARG A 71 -11.08 -9.68 9.37
N ALA A 72 -10.97 -10.82 10.07
CA ALA A 72 -11.55 -10.99 11.39
C ALA A 72 -10.91 -10.14 12.48
N ASN A 73 -9.57 -9.95 12.40
CA ASN A 73 -8.79 -9.35 13.48
C ASN A 73 -8.49 -7.86 13.27
N ILE A 74 -8.04 -7.46 12.08
CA ILE A 74 -7.46 -6.12 11.84
C ILE A 74 -8.30 -5.31 10.86
N ARG A 75 -9.13 -5.97 10.03
CA ARG A 75 -9.94 -5.37 8.96
C ARG A 75 -9.13 -4.53 7.97
N THR A 76 -7.89 -4.89 7.73
CA THR A 76 -7.09 -4.25 6.68
C THR A 76 -7.68 -4.55 5.31
N PHE A 77 -8.09 -5.81 5.09
CA PHE A 77 -8.69 -6.27 3.84
C PHE A 77 -10.10 -6.84 4.05
N VAL A 78 -10.94 -6.63 3.06
CA VAL A 78 -12.23 -7.32 2.89
C VAL A 78 -12.11 -8.19 1.64
N PRO A 79 -11.78 -9.50 1.79
CA PRO A 79 -11.66 -10.39 0.66
C PRO A 79 -13.02 -10.59 0.00
N VAL A 80 -13.05 -10.50 -1.32
CA VAL A 80 -14.19 -10.83 -2.18
C VAL A 80 -13.73 -11.92 -3.13
N TYR A 81 -14.32 -13.10 -3.02
CA TYR A 81 -13.89 -14.25 -3.82
C TYR A 81 -14.47 -14.21 -5.23
N TYR A 82 -13.61 -14.41 -6.22
CA TYR A 82 -13.95 -14.44 -7.63
C TYR A 82 -13.52 -15.77 -8.26
N ASP A 83 -14.34 -16.28 -9.17
CA ASP A 83 -14.02 -17.49 -9.93
C ASP A 83 -13.29 -17.16 -11.25
N ASN A 84 -13.23 -15.88 -11.63
CA ASN A 84 -12.70 -15.45 -12.91
C ASN A 84 -11.76 -14.25 -12.76
N GLU A 85 -10.50 -14.44 -13.15
CA GLU A 85 -9.48 -13.40 -13.12
C GLU A 85 -9.87 -12.16 -13.95
N LYS A 86 -10.46 -12.35 -15.14
CA LYS A 86 -10.82 -11.22 -16.03
C LYS A 86 -11.84 -10.31 -15.37
N GLN A 87 -12.84 -10.88 -14.71
CA GLN A 87 -13.85 -10.11 -14.01
C GLN A 87 -13.24 -9.36 -12.82
N ALA A 88 -12.37 -9.99 -12.04
CA ALA A 88 -11.66 -9.35 -10.94
C ALA A 88 -10.83 -8.16 -11.43
N ARG A 89 -10.08 -8.31 -12.53
CA ARG A 89 -9.29 -7.23 -13.14
C ARG A 89 -10.17 -6.08 -13.65
N GLU A 90 -11.31 -6.38 -14.28
CA GLU A 90 -12.26 -5.35 -14.73
C GLU A 90 -12.86 -4.58 -13.56
N ASP A 91 -13.19 -5.25 -12.47
CA ASP A 91 -13.76 -4.61 -11.28
C ASP A 91 -12.71 -3.75 -10.53
N VAL A 92 -11.43 -4.14 -10.54
CA VAL A 92 -10.32 -3.26 -10.09
C VAL A 92 -10.21 -2.04 -11.02
N ARG A 93 -10.20 -2.23 -12.34
CA ARG A 93 -10.12 -1.14 -13.32
C ARG A 93 -11.28 -0.15 -13.21
N ASN A 94 -12.45 -0.64 -12.84
CA ASN A 94 -13.66 0.18 -12.67
C ASN A 94 -13.77 0.81 -11.28
N GLY A 95 -12.77 0.66 -10.42
CA GLY A 95 -12.74 1.21 -9.06
C GLY A 95 -13.74 0.58 -8.09
N LYS A 96 -14.28 -0.61 -8.42
CA LYS A 96 -15.15 -1.35 -7.49
C LYS A 96 -14.35 -2.07 -6.40
N LEU A 97 -13.10 -2.41 -6.71
CA LEU A 97 -12.14 -3.08 -5.86
C LEU A 97 -10.85 -2.28 -5.82
N ASP A 98 -10.16 -2.34 -4.69
CA ASP A 98 -8.90 -1.63 -4.49
C ASP A 98 -7.70 -2.44 -5.02
N GLY A 99 -7.88 -3.75 -5.23
CA GLY A 99 -6.89 -4.64 -5.81
C GLY A 99 -7.42 -6.05 -6.01
N ALA A 100 -6.61 -6.91 -6.63
CA ALA A 100 -6.91 -8.33 -6.81
C ALA A 100 -5.67 -9.19 -6.55
N VAL A 101 -5.83 -10.24 -5.78
CA VAL A 101 -4.83 -11.29 -5.55
C VAL A 101 -5.20 -12.49 -6.40
N ILE A 102 -4.26 -12.97 -7.19
CA ILE A 102 -4.45 -14.10 -8.10
C ILE A 102 -3.53 -15.23 -7.66
N ILE A 103 -4.11 -16.34 -7.26
CA ILE A 103 -3.41 -17.58 -6.95
C ILE A 103 -3.44 -18.42 -8.23
N PRO A 104 -2.31 -18.57 -8.95
CA PRO A 104 -2.30 -19.21 -10.26
C PRO A 104 -2.52 -20.72 -10.14
N ALA A 105 -3.01 -21.32 -11.23
CA ALA A 105 -3.15 -22.77 -11.34
C ALA A 105 -1.83 -23.50 -11.02
N GLN A 106 -1.93 -24.66 -10.37
CA GLN A 106 -0.79 -25.46 -9.89
C GLN A 106 0.11 -24.77 -8.84
N PHE A 107 -0.38 -23.73 -8.16
CA PHE A 107 0.36 -23.05 -7.11
C PHE A 107 0.80 -23.99 -6.01
N SER A 108 -0.11 -24.81 -5.46
CA SER A 108 0.20 -25.79 -4.42
C SER A 108 1.28 -26.78 -4.86
N ARG A 109 1.21 -27.24 -6.11
CA ARG A 109 2.23 -28.13 -6.68
C ARG A 109 3.60 -27.43 -6.74
N ARG A 110 3.67 -26.18 -7.19
CA ARG A 110 4.94 -25.41 -7.23
C ARG A 110 5.52 -25.20 -5.85
N VAL A 111 4.69 -24.99 -4.82
CA VAL A 111 5.15 -24.92 -3.43
C VAL A 111 5.81 -26.22 -2.99
N TYR A 112 5.19 -27.38 -3.29
CA TYR A 112 5.76 -28.71 -2.94
C TYR A 112 7.02 -29.04 -3.73
N GLU A 113 7.09 -28.67 -5.00
CA GLU A 113 8.24 -28.91 -5.87
C GLU A 113 9.37 -27.89 -5.65
N ALA A 114 9.20 -26.91 -4.77
CA ALA A 114 10.13 -25.80 -4.56
C ALA A 114 10.45 -25.07 -5.88
N ASN A 115 9.46 -24.91 -6.76
CA ASN A 115 9.60 -24.32 -8.08
C ASN A 115 8.96 -22.93 -8.15
N HIS A 116 9.62 -21.94 -7.53
CA HIS A 116 9.26 -20.51 -7.57
C HIS A 116 7.74 -20.22 -7.48
N PRO A 117 7.06 -20.64 -6.38
CA PRO A 117 5.65 -20.32 -6.21
C PRO A 117 5.46 -18.81 -6.09
N GLN A 118 4.55 -18.27 -6.87
CA GLN A 118 4.26 -16.83 -6.90
C GLN A 118 2.75 -16.62 -6.83
N VAL A 119 2.35 -15.57 -6.12
CA VAL A 119 0.98 -15.05 -6.09
C VAL A 119 1.01 -13.70 -6.79
N GLY A 120 0.08 -13.47 -7.70
CA GLY A 120 -0.02 -12.21 -8.42
C GLY A 120 -0.82 -11.18 -7.63
N LEU A 121 -0.36 -9.94 -7.59
CA LEU A 121 -1.12 -8.79 -7.10
C LEU A 121 -1.40 -7.85 -8.27
N VAL A 122 -2.67 -7.54 -8.48
CA VAL A 122 -3.13 -6.55 -9.45
C VAL A 122 -3.66 -5.35 -8.71
N VAL A 123 -3.10 -4.18 -8.95
CA VAL A 123 -3.49 -2.92 -8.33
C VAL A 123 -3.74 -1.85 -9.38
N ASP A 124 -4.61 -0.91 -9.05
CA ASP A 124 -4.76 0.33 -9.79
C ASP A 124 -3.75 1.35 -9.24
N ASN A 125 -2.67 1.56 -9.99
CA ASN A 125 -1.60 2.49 -9.62
C ASN A 125 -1.92 3.96 -9.93
N SER A 126 -3.16 4.28 -10.31
CA SER A 126 -3.63 5.67 -10.37
C SER A 126 -3.69 6.30 -8.96
N ASP A 127 -3.91 5.48 -7.92
CA ASP A 127 -3.74 5.83 -6.51
C ASP A 127 -2.46 5.18 -5.95
N ASN A 128 -1.35 5.92 -6.03
CA ASN A 128 -0.05 5.47 -5.52
C ASN A 128 -0.04 5.17 -4.02
N PHE A 129 -0.88 5.85 -3.23
CA PHE A 129 -0.95 5.60 -1.80
C PHE A 129 -1.59 4.25 -1.52
N MET A 130 -2.74 3.98 -2.13
CA MET A 130 -3.46 2.72 -1.95
C MET A 130 -2.64 1.54 -2.48
N SER A 131 -2.05 1.66 -3.68
CA SER A 131 -1.26 0.58 -4.27
C SER A 131 -0.01 0.24 -3.46
N SER A 132 0.77 1.25 -3.02
CA SER A 132 1.96 1.02 -2.18
C SER A 132 1.60 0.42 -0.81
N ALA A 133 0.50 0.86 -0.23
CA ALA A 133 0.05 0.35 1.04
C ALA A 133 -0.49 -1.09 0.93
N LEU A 134 -1.22 -1.44 -0.14
CA LEU A 134 -1.64 -2.81 -0.44
C LEU A 134 -0.43 -3.73 -0.64
N GLU A 135 0.55 -3.28 -1.42
CA GLU A 135 1.78 -4.05 -1.67
C GLU A 135 2.55 -4.33 -0.38
N SER A 136 2.69 -3.32 0.50
CA SER A 136 3.36 -3.47 1.79
C SER A 136 2.65 -4.48 2.69
N GLU A 137 1.35 -4.31 2.90
CA GLU A 137 0.55 -5.18 3.77
C GLU A 137 0.48 -6.63 3.25
N LEU A 138 0.40 -6.81 1.92
CA LEU A 138 0.42 -8.15 1.31
C LEU A 138 1.80 -8.79 1.37
N THR A 139 2.88 -8.00 1.26
CA THR A 139 4.24 -8.49 1.46
C THR A 139 4.44 -8.97 2.89
N ASP A 140 3.92 -8.25 3.87
CA ASP A 140 3.96 -8.64 5.27
C ASP A 140 3.16 -9.92 5.52
N LEU A 141 1.96 -10.05 4.91
CA LEU A 141 1.14 -11.27 4.99
C LEU A 141 1.88 -12.48 4.41
N VAL A 142 2.45 -12.34 3.20
CA VAL A 142 3.22 -13.41 2.54
C VAL A 142 4.47 -13.76 3.35
N SER A 143 5.13 -12.76 3.93
CA SER A 143 6.28 -12.98 4.81
C SER A 143 5.90 -13.77 6.07
N ALA A 144 4.75 -13.45 6.66
CA ALA A 144 4.21 -14.20 7.79
C ALA A 144 3.86 -15.65 7.42
N LEU A 145 3.29 -15.88 6.23
CA LEU A 145 3.01 -17.23 5.72
C LEU A 145 4.28 -18.06 5.45
N ASN A 146 5.38 -17.39 5.13
CA ASN A 146 6.69 -18.03 4.89
C ASN A 146 7.45 -18.35 6.19
N GLN A 147 7.02 -17.80 7.34
CA GLN A 147 7.65 -18.15 8.62
C GLN A 147 7.28 -19.59 9.00
N PRO A 148 8.28 -20.44 9.30
CA PRO A 148 8.02 -21.83 9.71
C PRO A 148 7.32 -21.85 11.07
N THR A 149 6.12 -22.37 11.11
CA THR A 149 5.34 -22.47 12.36
C THR A 149 5.87 -23.57 13.29
N VAL A 150 6.54 -24.60 12.79
CA VAL A 150 7.27 -25.66 13.51
C VAL A 150 8.11 -26.46 12.51
N GLU A 151 9.44 -26.58 12.78
CA GLU A 151 10.47 -27.34 12.07
C GLU A 151 10.77 -27.02 10.60
N PRO A 152 12.07 -27.00 10.21
CA PRO A 152 12.48 -26.56 8.87
C PRO A 152 12.19 -27.64 7.83
N ARG A 153 10.97 -27.73 7.32
CA ARG A 153 10.77 -28.26 6.00
C ARG A 153 11.21 -27.19 5.01
N ILE A 154 12.13 -27.55 4.15
CA ILE A 154 12.64 -26.70 3.06
C ILE A 154 11.50 -26.47 2.06
N LEU A 155 10.56 -25.62 2.43
CA LEU A 155 9.55 -25.09 1.52
C LEU A 155 10.10 -23.80 0.96
N GLN A 156 10.13 -23.69 -0.36
CA GLN A 156 10.53 -22.45 -1.02
C GLN A 156 9.56 -21.34 -0.63
N GLN A 157 10.13 -20.18 -0.32
CA GLN A 157 9.33 -19.00 0.06
C GLN A 157 8.41 -18.57 -1.08
N ILE A 158 7.20 -18.19 -0.73
CA ILE A 158 6.23 -17.61 -1.66
C ILE A 158 6.67 -16.18 -1.97
N ALA A 159 6.77 -15.85 -3.25
CA ALA A 159 7.04 -14.48 -3.69
C ALA A 159 5.76 -13.77 -4.10
N LEU A 160 5.67 -12.49 -3.79
CA LEU A 160 4.63 -11.60 -4.29
C LEU A 160 5.11 -10.99 -5.61
N GLN A 161 4.29 -11.11 -6.66
CA GLN A 161 4.51 -10.41 -7.92
C GLN A 161 3.41 -9.38 -8.12
N THR A 162 3.78 -8.12 -8.11
CA THR A 162 2.86 -7.00 -8.36
C THR A 162 2.74 -6.73 -9.86
N VAL A 163 1.52 -6.59 -10.34
CA VAL A 163 1.23 -6.16 -11.70
C VAL A 163 0.50 -4.83 -11.64
N GLU A 164 1.16 -3.78 -12.06
CA GLU A 164 0.56 -2.45 -12.17
C GLU A 164 -0.28 -2.38 -13.44
N LEU A 165 -1.52 -1.87 -13.34
CA LEU A 165 -2.44 -1.74 -14.49
C LEU A 165 -2.06 -0.59 -15.41
N TYR A 166 -1.37 0.41 -14.88
CA TYR A 166 -0.93 1.60 -15.60
C TYR A 166 0.58 1.79 -15.44
N PRO A 167 1.27 2.40 -16.41
CA PRO A 167 2.69 2.70 -16.26
C PRO A 167 2.90 3.66 -15.09
N TYR A 168 3.99 3.43 -14.35
CA TYR A 168 4.37 4.29 -13.22
C TYR A 168 4.50 5.75 -13.67
N ILE A 169 3.75 6.63 -13.00
CA ILE A 169 3.84 8.08 -13.19
C ILE A 169 4.45 8.67 -11.91
N GLU A 170 5.59 9.33 -12.04
CA GLU A 170 6.24 9.98 -10.91
C GLU A 170 5.29 10.98 -10.22
N TYR A 171 5.20 10.90 -8.89
CA TYR A 171 4.34 11.74 -8.06
C TYR A 171 4.50 13.25 -8.34
N MET A 172 5.71 13.69 -8.70
CA MET A 172 6.02 15.06 -9.07
C MET A 172 5.26 15.56 -10.30
N LYS A 173 4.89 14.69 -11.23
CA LYS A 173 4.08 15.05 -12.41
C LYS A 173 2.61 15.30 -12.08
N TYR A 174 2.13 14.75 -10.98
CA TYR A 174 0.77 15.00 -10.49
C TYR A 174 0.64 16.32 -9.73
N LEU A 175 1.71 16.77 -9.05
CA LEU A 175 1.69 17.96 -8.22
C LEU A 175 1.92 19.26 -9.00
N LEU A 176 2.32 19.17 -10.27
CA LEU A 176 2.59 20.33 -11.14
C LEU A 176 1.71 20.29 -12.41
N PRO A 177 0.38 20.32 -12.32
CA PRO A 177 -0.44 20.59 -13.50
C PRO A 177 -0.37 22.10 -13.76
N GLY A 178 0.50 22.52 -14.65
CA GLY A 178 0.48 23.90 -15.16
C GLY A 178 1.77 24.71 -15.09
N SER A 179 2.93 24.09 -14.97
CA SER A 179 4.23 24.76 -15.15
C SER A 179 4.89 24.35 -16.48
N LEU A 180 4.20 24.63 -17.58
CA LEU A 180 4.74 24.75 -18.93
C LEU A 180 4.25 26.05 -19.52
#